data_7c97f2e5d14d9992331009c537249e06
#
_entry.id   7c97f2e5d14d9992331009c537249e06
#
_cell.length_a   1.000
_cell.length_b   1.000
_cell.length_c   1.000
_cell.angle_alpha   90.00
_cell.angle_beta   90.00
_cell.angle_gamma   90.00
#
_symmetry.space_group_name_H-M   'P 1'
#
loop_
_entity.id
_entity.type
_entity.pdbx_description
1 polymer ?
#
loop_
_entity_poly.entity_id
_entity_poly.type
_entity_poly.pdbx_seq_one_letter_code
_entity_poly.pdbx_strand_id
1 'polypeptide(L)'
;MQASIYEYMKVGVVHFKAFPECVNGVGPVVETVRKLCEDDFFTAIEMGTIKDIKQRTEAAKLLEISGLEVAYGCQPTLFPNKLSLNHLDKGERKKAIKAVFNC
;
A
#
# COMPACT_ATOMS: atom_id res chain seq x y z
N MET A 1 -25.35 22.28 11.76
CA MET A 1 -24.72 20.98 12.05
C MET A 1 -23.50 20.82 11.15
N GLN A 2 -22.36 20.53 11.75
CA GLN A 2 -21.16 20.25 10.97
C GLN A 2 -21.11 18.78 10.54
N ALA A 3 -20.89 18.55 9.26
CA ALA A 3 -20.71 17.20 8.74
C ALA A 3 -19.31 16.68 9.09
N SER A 4 -19.20 15.37 9.33
CA SER A 4 -17.93 14.72 9.53
C SER A 4 -17.13 14.65 8.23
N ILE A 5 -15.80 14.74 8.33
CA ILE A 5 -14.90 14.54 7.18
C ILE A 5 -15.16 13.20 6.49
N TYR A 6 -15.57 12.17 7.25
CA TYR A 6 -15.85 10.83 6.73
C TYR A 6 -17.05 10.77 5.78
N GLU A 7 -17.91 11.79 5.78
CA GLU A 7 -19.03 11.89 4.83
C GLU A 7 -18.56 12.26 3.41
N TYR A 8 -17.41 12.93 3.30
CA TYR A 8 -16.91 13.49 2.05
C TYR A 8 -15.68 12.79 1.50
N MET A 9 -14.89 12.15 2.37
CA MET A 9 -13.64 11.51 1.95
C MET A 9 -13.26 10.37 2.89
N LYS A 10 -12.41 9.50 2.39
CA LYS A 10 -11.77 8.46 3.20
C LYS A 10 -10.49 9.02 3.80
N VAL A 11 -10.25 8.73 5.08
CA VAL A 11 -8.99 9.09 5.74
C VAL A 11 -8.11 7.84 5.73
N GLY A 12 -7.00 7.90 5.03
CA GLY A 12 -6.15 6.77 4.80
C GLY A 12 -4.80 6.85 5.47
N VAL A 13 -4.15 5.71 5.58
CA VAL A 13 -2.78 5.58 6.09
C VAL A 13 -1.96 4.78 5.09
N VAL A 14 -0.71 5.18 4.90
CA VAL A 14 0.24 4.42 4.08
C VAL A 14 0.95 3.42 5.00
N HIS A 15 0.67 2.14 4.82
CA HIS A 15 1.15 1.07 5.69
C HIS A 15 2.67 1.08 5.87
N PHE A 16 3.43 1.11 4.78
CA PHE A 16 4.90 1.07 4.86
C PHE A 16 5.53 2.39 5.34
N LYS A 17 4.77 3.46 5.46
CA LYS A 17 5.20 4.70 6.11
C LYS A 17 4.95 4.65 7.61
N ALA A 18 3.83 4.10 8.01
CA ALA A 18 3.51 3.88 9.41
C ALA A 18 4.41 2.81 10.04
N PHE A 19 4.78 1.80 9.25
CA PHE A 19 5.65 0.70 9.66
C PHE A 19 6.82 0.54 8.68
N PRO A 20 7.86 1.38 8.81
CA PRO A 20 8.99 1.39 7.85
C PRO A 20 9.72 0.05 7.71
N GLU A 21 9.68 -0.80 8.73
CA GLU A 21 10.25 -2.14 8.70
C GLU A 21 9.60 -3.04 7.63
N CYS A 22 8.41 -2.68 7.17
CA CYS A 22 7.68 -3.42 6.14
C CYS A 22 7.85 -2.85 4.73
N VAL A 23 8.65 -1.81 4.53
CA VAL A 23 8.74 -1.08 3.25
C VAL A 23 9.14 -1.96 2.07
N ASN A 24 9.94 -3.00 2.32
CA ASN A 24 10.40 -3.92 1.28
C ASN A 24 9.50 -5.16 1.13
N GLY A 25 8.33 -5.14 1.73
CA GLY A 25 7.40 -6.27 1.67
C GLY A 25 7.76 -7.44 2.58
N VAL A 26 8.60 -7.19 3.58
CA VAL A 26 9.04 -8.18 4.59
C VAL A 26 8.69 -7.67 5.98
N GLY A 27 8.99 -8.46 7.01
CA GLY A 27 8.72 -8.07 8.40
C GLY A 27 7.32 -8.49 8.86
N PRO A 28 6.81 -7.92 9.97
CA PRO A 28 5.55 -8.35 10.58
C PRO A 28 4.33 -7.73 9.88
N VAL A 29 4.15 -8.02 8.59
CA VAL A 29 3.12 -7.39 7.75
C VAL A 29 1.71 -7.68 8.28
N VAL A 30 1.41 -8.93 8.60
CA VAL A 30 0.06 -9.33 9.06
C VAL A 30 -0.28 -8.63 10.37
N GLU A 31 0.65 -8.62 11.32
CA GLU A 31 0.44 -7.99 12.62
C GLU A 31 0.23 -6.48 12.50
N THR A 32 1.04 -5.82 11.69
CA THR A 32 0.95 -4.37 11.50
C THR A 32 -0.32 -3.97 10.74
N VAL A 33 -0.73 -4.76 9.76
CA VAL A 33 -2.02 -4.57 9.08
C VAL A 33 -3.18 -4.73 10.07
N ARG A 34 -3.11 -5.74 10.95
CA ARG A 34 -4.13 -5.94 11.98
C ARG A 34 -4.26 -4.73 12.88
N LYS A 35 -3.15 -4.13 13.31
CA LYS A 35 -3.16 -2.92 14.13
C LYS A 35 -3.88 -1.77 13.44
N LEU A 36 -3.64 -1.59 12.14
CA LEU A 36 -4.32 -0.54 11.38
C LEU A 36 -5.81 -0.84 11.17
N CYS A 37 -6.17 -2.11 10.97
CA CYS A 37 -7.57 -2.51 10.84
C CYS A 37 -8.37 -2.28 12.14
N GLU A 38 -7.71 -2.37 13.29
CA GLU A 38 -8.33 -2.15 14.60
C GLU A 38 -8.44 -0.67 14.96
N ASP A 39 -7.80 0.22 14.22
CA ASP A 39 -7.83 1.65 14.47
C ASP A 39 -9.02 2.29 13.76
N ASP A 40 -9.98 2.78 14.52
CA ASP A 40 -11.22 3.36 13.98
C ASP A 40 -11.00 4.69 13.25
N PHE A 41 -9.84 5.28 13.38
CA PHE A 41 -9.55 6.57 12.73
C PHE A 41 -9.45 6.45 11.21
N PHE A 42 -8.88 5.36 10.71
CA PHE A 42 -8.64 5.18 9.28
C PHE A 42 -9.78 4.42 8.61
N THR A 43 -10.17 4.87 7.42
CA THR A 43 -11.17 4.24 6.56
C THR A 43 -10.56 3.74 5.25
N ALA A 44 -9.29 4.00 5.02
CA ALA A 44 -8.54 3.56 3.85
C ALA A 44 -7.11 3.19 4.24
N ILE A 45 -6.48 2.35 3.46
CA ILE A 45 -5.09 1.95 3.64
C ILE A 45 -4.41 1.86 2.28
N GLU A 46 -3.19 2.37 2.18
CA GLU A 46 -2.35 2.13 1.01
C GLU A 46 -1.31 1.07 1.36
N MET A 47 -1.34 -0.03 0.61
CA MET A 47 -0.41 -1.14 0.77
C MET A 47 0.68 -1.09 -0.29
N GLY A 48 1.83 -1.65 0.03
CA GLY A 48 2.88 -1.95 -0.94
C GLY A 48 2.99 -3.45 -1.18
N THR A 49 4.07 -3.87 -1.80
CA THR A 49 4.35 -5.28 -2.07
C THR A 49 4.48 -6.07 -0.77
N ILE A 50 3.94 -7.27 -0.75
CA ILE A 50 4.15 -8.27 0.32
C ILE A 50 4.79 -9.48 -0.34
N LYS A 51 6.02 -9.82 0.04
CA LYS A 51 6.79 -10.87 -0.63
C LYS A 51 6.33 -12.28 -0.27
N ASP A 52 6.00 -12.52 1.00
CA ASP A 52 5.54 -13.83 1.45
C ASP A 52 4.08 -14.05 1.07
N ILE A 53 3.81 -15.11 0.32
CA ILE A 53 2.46 -15.45 -0.14
C ILE A 53 1.50 -15.70 1.02
N LYS A 54 1.95 -16.35 2.10
CA LYS A 54 1.11 -16.60 3.27
C LYS A 54 0.70 -15.30 3.94
N GLN A 55 1.65 -14.41 4.17
CA GLN A 55 1.36 -13.09 4.76
C GLN A 55 0.44 -12.28 3.85
N ARG A 56 0.66 -12.34 2.54
CA ARG A 56 -0.19 -11.65 1.56
C ARG A 56 -1.64 -12.13 1.66
N THR A 57 -1.85 -13.44 1.71
CA THR A 57 -3.18 -14.03 1.81
C THR A 57 -3.87 -13.66 3.13
N GLU A 58 -3.15 -13.72 4.23
CA GLU A 58 -3.69 -13.36 5.54
C GLU A 58 -4.01 -11.87 5.64
N ALA A 59 -3.13 -11.02 5.14
CA ALA A 59 -3.37 -9.57 5.11
C ALA A 59 -4.60 -9.24 4.26
N ALA A 60 -4.74 -9.88 3.10
CA ALA A 60 -5.90 -9.69 2.24
C ALA A 60 -7.20 -10.05 2.95
N LYS A 61 -7.23 -11.15 3.70
CA LYS A 61 -8.40 -11.56 4.48
C LYS A 61 -8.75 -10.53 5.57
N LEU A 62 -7.74 -10.04 6.28
CA LEU A 62 -7.95 -9.01 7.30
C LEU A 62 -8.53 -7.73 6.71
N LEU A 63 -8.00 -7.29 5.58
CA LEU A 63 -8.45 -6.09 4.89
C LEU A 63 -9.88 -6.25 4.36
N GLU A 64 -10.20 -7.42 3.82
CA GLU A 64 -11.57 -7.72 3.35
C GLU A 64 -12.58 -7.65 4.50
N ILE A 65 -12.26 -8.27 5.64
CA ILE A 65 -13.13 -8.27 6.82
C ILE A 65 -13.27 -6.87 7.40
N SER A 66 -12.20 -6.08 7.39
CA SER A 66 -12.19 -4.73 7.99
C SER A 66 -13.08 -3.72 7.25
N GLY A 67 -13.33 -3.94 5.97
CA GLY A 67 -14.07 -2.99 5.14
C GLY A 67 -13.29 -1.74 4.74
N LEU A 68 -11.98 -1.69 5.01
CA LEU A 68 -11.14 -0.58 4.58
C LEU A 68 -11.04 -0.52 3.05
N GLU A 69 -11.06 0.68 2.49
CA GLU A 69 -10.68 0.89 1.10
C GLU A 69 -9.18 0.62 0.95
N VAL A 70 -8.80 -0.15 -0.05
CA VAL A 70 -7.39 -0.54 -0.25
C VAL A 70 -6.86 0.09 -1.53
N ALA A 71 -5.78 0.85 -1.41
CA ALA A 71 -4.99 1.34 -2.53
C ALA A 71 -3.64 0.62 -2.55
N TYR A 72 -3.01 0.59 -3.70
CA TYR A 72 -1.71 -0.04 -3.86
C TYR A 72 -0.67 0.98 -4.34
N GLY A 73 0.46 1.07 -3.65
CA GLY A 73 1.54 1.98 -3.98
C GLY A 73 2.77 1.24 -4.49
N CYS A 74 3.27 1.63 -5.65
CA CYS A 74 4.46 1.05 -6.26
C CYS A 74 5.74 1.85 -5.99
N GLN A 75 5.69 2.90 -5.19
CA GLN A 75 6.85 3.73 -4.90
C GLN A 75 8.05 2.94 -4.37
N PRO A 76 7.87 1.97 -3.45
CA PRO A 76 9.00 1.18 -2.96
C PRO A 76 9.68 0.34 -4.05
N THR A 77 8.97 0.03 -5.13
CA THR A 77 9.54 -0.68 -6.29
C THR A 77 10.24 0.29 -7.25
N LEU A 78 9.63 1.44 -7.51
CA LEU A 78 10.11 2.38 -8.52
C LEU A 78 11.31 3.18 -8.05
N PHE A 79 11.25 3.77 -6.87
CA PHE A 79 12.26 4.74 -6.41
C PHE A 79 13.64 4.11 -6.19
N PRO A 80 13.78 2.98 -5.49
CA PRO A 80 15.11 2.37 -5.31
C PRO A 80 15.78 1.96 -6.62
N ASN A 81 14.97 1.61 -7.62
CA ASN A 81 15.45 1.18 -8.93
C ASN A 81 15.59 2.35 -9.92
N LYS A 82 15.39 3.58 -9.46
CA LYS A 82 15.45 4.81 -10.26
C LYS A 82 14.56 4.76 -11.51
N LEU A 83 13.38 4.16 -11.37
CA LEU A 83 12.40 4.05 -12.44
C LEU A 83 11.36 5.16 -12.35
N SER A 84 10.91 5.66 -13.49
CA SER A 84 9.88 6.69 -13.57
C SER A 84 8.98 6.44 -14.76
N LEU A 85 7.66 6.46 -14.53
CA LEU A 85 6.65 6.28 -15.56
C LEU A 85 6.61 7.45 -16.56
N ASN A 86 7.14 8.59 -16.17
CA ASN A 86 7.19 9.80 -17.00
C ASN A 86 8.61 10.19 -17.40
N HIS A 87 9.54 9.23 -17.46
CA HIS A 87 10.90 9.45 -17.91
C HIS A 87 10.91 9.93 -19.38
N LEU A 88 11.83 10.82 -19.71
CA LEU A 88 11.94 11.34 -21.07
C LEU A 88 12.35 10.28 -22.10
N ASP A 89 13.18 9.30 -21.70
CA ASP A 89 13.56 8.20 -22.57
C ASP A 89 12.48 7.13 -22.62
N LYS A 90 12.07 6.73 -23.83
CA LYS A 90 11.04 5.72 -24.06
C LYS A 90 11.42 4.35 -23.50
N GLY A 91 12.69 3.95 -23.61
CA GLY A 91 13.17 2.67 -23.08
C GLY A 91 13.07 2.61 -21.56
N GLU A 92 13.41 3.70 -20.88
CA GLU A 92 13.31 3.82 -19.44
C GLU A 92 11.83 3.80 -18.98
N ARG A 93 10.94 4.46 -19.73
CA ARG A 93 9.49 4.38 -19.43
C ARG A 93 8.97 2.96 -19.52
N LYS A 94 9.39 2.21 -20.53
CA LYS A 94 8.98 0.80 -20.69
C LYS A 94 9.43 -0.07 -19.51
N LYS A 95 10.64 0.16 -18.99
CA LYS A 95 11.14 -0.54 -17.80
C LYS A 95 10.26 -0.23 -16.59
N ALA A 96 9.89 1.02 -16.40
CA ALA A 96 9.02 1.43 -15.30
C ALA A 96 7.62 0.81 -15.42
N ILE A 97 7.03 0.81 -16.60
CA ILE A 97 5.72 0.19 -16.84
C ILE A 97 5.77 -1.31 -16.51
N LYS A 98 6.80 -2.01 -16.96
CA LYS A 98 6.97 -3.43 -16.68
C LYS A 98 7.09 -3.68 -15.17
N ALA A 99 7.86 -2.84 -14.47
CA ALA A 99 8.02 -2.95 -13.03
C ALA A 99 6.68 -2.78 -12.29
N VAL A 100 5.83 -1.84 -12.72
CA VAL A 100 4.51 -1.63 -12.14
C VAL A 100 3.61 -2.84 -12.37
N PHE A 101 3.60 -3.41 -13.57
CA PHE A 101 2.80 -4.61 -13.85
C PHE A 101 3.25 -5.81 -13.03
N ASN A 102 4.51 -5.88 -12.63
CA ASN A 102 5.07 -7.00 -11.87
C ASN A 102 5.12 -6.75 -10.35
N CYS A 103 4.72 -5.58 -9.90
CA CYS A 103 4.69 -5.31 -8.48
C CYS A 103 3.36 -5.71 -7.87
#